data_e3794722e35515ed1e52c957b2c85306
#
_entry.id   e3794722e35515ed1e52c957b2c85306
#
_cell.length_a   1.000
_cell.length_b   1.000
_cell.length_c   1.000
_cell.angle_alpha   90.00
_cell.angle_beta   90.00
_cell.angle_gamma   90.00
#
_symmetry.space_group_name_H-M   'P 1'
#
loop_
_entity.id
_entity.type
_entity.pdbx_description
1 polymer ?
#
loop_
_entity_poly.entity_id
_entity_poly.type
_entity_poly.pdbx_seq_one_letter_code
_entity_poly.pdbx_strand_id
1 'polypeptide(L)'
;SPQMQVQKLPTGIEGFDDVCQGGLPIGRSTLISGTSGTGKTVFSLHFLHNGVAHFDEPGIFVTFEESPLDILRNAASFGWNLQEMVEQDKLFILDASPDPDGQDVAGSFDLSGLIERINYAIRKYKAKRVAIDSITAVSQQYDAVFVVRREIFRLIARLKEIGVTTVMTTERIDEYGPIARYGVEEFVSDNVVILRNVLEGERRRRTVEILKLR
;
A
#
# COMPACT_ATOMS: atom_id res chain seq x y z
N SER A 1 10.71 -10.69 31.85
CA SER A 1 10.96 -11.24 30.52
C SER A 1 11.35 -10.11 29.58
N PRO A 2 12.34 -10.30 28.74
CA PRO A 2 12.67 -9.27 27.77
C PRO A 2 11.45 -9.07 26.86
N GLN A 3 10.96 -7.84 26.77
CA GLN A 3 9.93 -7.49 25.83
C GLN A 3 10.48 -7.75 24.42
N MET A 4 9.78 -8.61 23.66
CA MET A 4 10.15 -8.81 22.27
C MET A 4 9.92 -7.50 21.53
N GLN A 5 11.02 -6.86 21.09
CA GLN A 5 10.93 -5.68 20.28
C GLN A 5 10.39 -6.04 18.89
N VAL A 6 9.45 -5.23 18.38
CA VAL A 6 8.96 -5.37 17.03
C VAL A 6 10.10 -5.07 16.06
N GLN A 7 10.41 -6.02 15.19
CA GLN A 7 11.42 -5.81 14.15
C GLN A 7 10.87 -4.85 13.10
N LYS A 8 11.73 -3.94 12.67
CA LYS A 8 11.39 -2.91 11.69
C LYS A 8 12.10 -3.17 10.37
N LEU A 9 11.38 -2.87 9.29
CA LEU A 9 11.90 -2.88 7.93
C LEU A 9 12.15 -1.44 7.51
N PRO A 10 13.40 -1.04 7.24
CA PRO A 10 13.67 0.31 6.76
C PRO A 10 12.97 0.55 5.42
N THR A 11 12.25 1.68 5.31
CA THR A 11 11.65 2.08 4.05
C THR A 11 12.66 2.73 3.11
N GLY A 12 13.72 3.31 3.66
CA GLY A 12 14.68 4.11 2.93
C GLY A 12 14.17 5.51 2.59
N ILE A 13 13.00 5.88 3.10
CA ILE A 13 12.42 7.21 2.88
C ILE A 13 12.98 8.15 3.93
N GLU A 14 13.68 9.20 3.47
CA GLU A 14 14.35 10.17 4.34
C GLU A 14 13.37 10.79 5.34
N GLY A 15 13.74 10.79 6.61
CA GLY A 15 12.95 11.32 7.70
C GLY A 15 11.84 10.40 8.20
N PHE A 16 11.33 9.51 7.36
CA PHE A 16 10.24 8.61 7.73
C PHE A 16 10.69 7.53 8.71
N ASP A 17 11.81 6.88 8.41
CA ASP A 17 12.31 5.78 9.25
C ASP A 17 12.69 6.26 10.66
N ASP A 18 13.17 7.50 10.79
CA ASP A 18 13.45 8.11 12.09
C ASP A 18 12.17 8.30 12.90
N VAL A 19 11.12 8.84 12.27
CA VAL A 19 9.81 9.04 12.92
C VAL A 19 9.20 7.70 13.34
N CYS A 20 9.38 6.67 12.53
CA CYS A 20 8.86 5.32 12.79
C CYS A 20 9.82 4.45 13.63
N GLN A 21 10.91 5.02 14.14
CA GLN A 21 11.89 4.28 14.93
C GLN A 21 12.43 3.04 14.20
N GLY A 22 12.91 3.25 12.97
CA GLY A 22 13.56 2.23 12.17
C GLY A 22 12.81 1.79 10.92
N GLY A 23 11.55 2.17 10.75
CA GLY A 23 10.75 1.83 9.57
C GLY A 23 9.40 1.22 9.90
N LEU A 24 8.92 0.36 9.01
CA LEU A 24 7.63 -0.30 9.18
C LEU A 24 7.79 -1.65 9.89
N PRO A 25 6.77 -2.12 10.65
CA PRO A 25 6.83 -3.44 11.26
C PRO A 25 6.96 -4.53 10.20
N ILE A 26 8.01 -5.35 10.33
CA ILE A 26 8.32 -6.40 9.36
C ILE A 26 7.24 -7.49 9.36
N GLY A 27 6.86 -7.95 8.17
CA GLY A 27 5.88 -9.01 8.01
C GLY A 27 4.44 -8.58 8.34
N ARG A 28 4.19 -7.29 8.47
CA ARG A 28 2.89 -6.72 8.81
C ARG A 28 2.38 -5.81 7.70
N SER A 29 1.10 -5.47 7.77
CA SER A 29 0.49 -4.49 6.88
C SER A 29 0.34 -3.15 7.58
N THR A 30 0.75 -2.09 6.91
CA THR A 30 0.60 -0.71 7.38
C THR A 30 -0.32 0.05 6.45
N LEU A 31 -1.36 0.64 7.02
CA LEU A 31 -2.29 1.49 6.28
C LEU A 31 -1.72 2.90 6.16
N ILE A 32 -1.61 3.39 4.94
CA ILE A 32 -1.18 4.76 4.64
C ILE A 32 -2.43 5.51 4.21
N SER A 33 -2.88 6.40 5.07
CA SER A 33 -4.10 7.17 4.88
C SER A 33 -3.80 8.61 4.51
N GLY A 34 -4.56 9.18 3.61
CA GLY A 34 -4.43 10.58 3.23
C GLY A 34 -5.47 11.01 2.21
N THR A 35 -5.70 12.32 2.13
CA THR A 35 -6.55 12.89 1.10
C THR A 35 -5.89 12.82 -0.26
N SER A 36 -6.65 13.09 -1.31
CA SER A 36 -6.11 13.18 -2.67
C SER A 36 -4.95 14.19 -2.71
N GLY A 37 -3.85 13.83 -3.38
CA GLY A 37 -2.70 14.71 -3.55
C GLY A 37 -1.72 14.73 -2.37
N THR A 38 -1.88 13.88 -1.35
CA THR A 38 -0.93 13.80 -0.22
C THR A 38 0.32 12.98 -0.53
N GLY A 39 0.36 12.31 -1.67
CA GLY A 39 1.52 11.54 -2.09
C GLY A 39 1.50 10.07 -1.67
N LYS A 40 0.32 9.50 -1.45
CA LYS A 40 0.18 8.07 -1.07
C LYS A 40 0.79 7.12 -2.09
N THR A 41 0.48 7.32 -3.37
CA THR A 41 1.02 6.49 -4.45
C THR A 41 2.53 6.66 -4.57
N VAL A 42 3.01 7.90 -4.48
CA VAL A 42 4.45 8.20 -4.49
C VAL A 42 5.15 7.53 -3.31
N PHE A 43 4.58 7.59 -2.12
CA PHE A 43 5.11 6.90 -0.94
C PHE A 43 5.23 5.39 -1.19
N SER A 44 4.18 4.78 -1.73
CA SER A 44 4.15 3.34 -2.01
C SER A 44 5.21 2.94 -3.03
N LEU A 45 5.36 3.72 -4.11
CA LEU A 45 6.39 3.48 -5.12
C LEU A 45 7.79 3.69 -4.56
N HIS A 46 7.99 4.72 -3.73
CA HIS A 46 9.26 4.98 -3.07
C HIS A 46 9.68 3.83 -2.15
N PHE A 47 8.73 3.32 -1.37
CA PHE A 47 8.92 2.15 -0.51
C PHE A 47 9.42 0.94 -1.31
N LEU A 48 8.78 0.65 -2.46
CA LEU A 48 9.18 -0.47 -3.32
C LEU A 48 10.51 -0.21 -4.04
N HIS A 49 10.68 0.99 -4.59
CA HIS A 49 11.92 1.39 -5.25
C HIS A 49 13.13 1.22 -4.32
N ASN A 50 13.04 1.74 -3.11
CA ASN A 50 14.13 1.66 -2.15
C ASN A 50 14.41 0.21 -1.71
N GLY A 51 13.37 -0.60 -1.61
CA GLY A 51 13.54 -2.02 -1.35
C GLY A 51 14.46 -2.69 -2.38
N VAL A 52 14.21 -2.45 -3.64
CA VAL A 52 15.03 -2.99 -4.73
C VAL A 52 16.42 -2.33 -4.77
N ALA A 53 16.47 -0.99 -4.73
CA ALA A 53 17.70 -0.24 -4.96
C ALA A 53 18.70 -0.33 -3.80
N HIS A 54 18.23 -0.41 -2.56
CA HIS A 54 19.07 -0.27 -1.37
C HIS A 54 19.09 -1.47 -0.44
N PHE A 55 18.12 -2.37 -0.54
CA PHE A 55 17.98 -3.49 0.40
C PHE A 55 17.93 -4.86 -0.27
N ASP A 56 18.03 -4.92 -1.60
CA ASP A 56 17.91 -6.17 -2.37
C ASP A 56 16.61 -6.93 -2.06
N GLU A 57 15.53 -6.19 -1.94
CA GLU A 57 14.21 -6.72 -1.64
C GLU A 57 13.25 -6.50 -2.81
N PRO A 58 12.95 -7.55 -3.59
CA PRO A 58 11.99 -7.43 -4.68
C PRO A 58 10.60 -7.06 -4.19
N GLY A 59 9.84 -6.40 -5.04
CA GLY A 59 8.54 -5.85 -4.69
C GLY A 59 7.44 -6.14 -5.69
N ILE A 60 6.20 -6.09 -5.17
CA ILE A 60 4.97 -6.19 -5.96
C ILE A 60 4.15 -4.93 -5.73
N PHE A 61 3.73 -4.27 -6.80
CA PHE A 61 2.80 -3.17 -6.75
C PHE A 61 1.45 -3.63 -7.31
N VAL A 62 0.41 -3.58 -6.50
CA VAL A 62 -0.95 -3.93 -6.91
C VAL A 62 -1.72 -2.64 -7.17
N THR A 63 -2.18 -2.45 -8.40
CA THR A 63 -2.90 -1.26 -8.81
C THR A 63 -4.34 -1.59 -9.23
N PHE A 64 -5.30 -0.75 -8.83
CA PHE A 64 -6.71 -0.90 -9.16
C PHE A 64 -7.21 0.10 -10.19
N GLU A 65 -6.59 1.27 -10.29
CA GLU A 65 -7.09 2.37 -11.10
C GLU A 65 -6.13 2.77 -12.21
N GLU A 66 -4.83 2.80 -11.94
CA GLU A 66 -3.83 3.18 -12.92
C GLU A 66 -3.30 1.97 -13.67
N SER A 67 -3.03 2.15 -14.97
CA SER A 67 -2.36 1.10 -15.75
C SER A 67 -0.89 0.96 -15.33
N PRO A 68 -0.29 -0.24 -15.50
CA PRO A 68 1.15 -0.40 -15.26
C PRO A 68 2.02 0.61 -16.02
N LEU A 69 1.65 0.92 -17.26
CA LEU A 69 2.39 1.88 -18.07
C LEU A 69 2.35 3.29 -17.47
N ASP A 70 1.19 3.73 -16.98
CA ASP A 70 1.05 5.05 -16.36
C ASP A 70 1.85 5.13 -15.07
N ILE A 71 1.88 4.05 -14.27
CA ILE A 71 2.69 3.99 -13.06
C ILE A 71 4.18 4.14 -13.39
N LEU A 72 4.66 3.43 -14.41
CA LEU A 72 6.06 3.52 -14.85
C LEU A 72 6.41 4.93 -15.35
N ARG A 73 5.51 5.58 -16.09
CA ARG A 73 5.70 6.94 -16.57
C ARG A 73 5.73 7.95 -15.43
N ASN A 74 4.81 7.82 -14.48
CA ASN A 74 4.76 8.71 -13.31
C ASN A 74 6.02 8.57 -12.45
N ALA A 75 6.49 7.36 -12.25
CA ALA A 75 7.72 7.09 -11.49
C ALA A 75 8.95 7.71 -12.17
N ALA A 76 9.02 7.69 -13.50
CA ALA A 76 10.11 8.30 -14.25
C ALA A 76 10.21 9.81 -14.00
N SER A 77 9.08 10.49 -13.75
CA SER A 77 9.06 11.91 -13.41
C SER A 77 9.76 12.24 -12.09
N PHE A 78 9.89 11.26 -11.19
CA PHE A 78 10.64 11.37 -9.94
C PHE A 78 12.09 10.89 -10.06
N GLY A 79 12.53 10.54 -11.26
CA GLY A 79 13.88 10.04 -11.49
C GLY A 79 14.05 8.55 -11.17
N TRP A 80 12.96 7.81 -10.94
CA TRP A 80 13.00 6.38 -10.65
C TRP A 80 12.80 5.57 -11.92
N ASN A 81 13.78 4.74 -12.26
CA ASN A 81 13.70 3.84 -13.41
C ASN A 81 13.09 2.50 -12.97
N LEU A 82 11.78 2.49 -12.74
CA LEU A 82 11.06 1.27 -12.39
C LEU A 82 10.99 0.29 -13.57
N GLN A 83 11.03 0.79 -14.79
CA GLN A 83 11.02 -0.05 -15.99
C GLN A 83 12.18 -1.04 -15.97
N GLU A 84 13.38 -0.59 -15.64
CA GLU A 84 14.55 -1.45 -15.54
C GLU A 84 14.37 -2.52 -14.44
N MET A 85 13.80 -2.13 -13.30
CA MET A 85 13.52 -3.06 -12.20
C MET A 85 12.53 -4.15 -12.63
N VAL A 86 11.52 -3.78 -13.42
CA VAL A 86 10.55 -4.74 -13.98
C VAL A 86 11.24 -5.71 -14.94
N GLU A 87 12.09 -5.18 -15.83
CA GLU A 87 12.84 -6.00 -16.78
C GLU A 87 13.80 -6.99 -16.11
N GLN A 88 14.31 -6.63 -14.94
CA GLN A 88 15.20 -7.47 -14.13
C GLN A 88 14.45 -8.42 -13.18
N ASP A 89 13.13 -8.48 -13.25
CA ASP A 89 12.28 -9.28 -12.38
C ASP A 89 12.42 -8.94 -10.88
N LYS A 90 12.77 -7.69 -10.57
CA LYS A 90 12.89 -7.19 -9.19
C LYS A 90 11.67 -6.42 -8.73
N LEU A 91 10.82 -6.03 -9.67
CA LEU A 91 9.56 -5.36 -9.42
C LEU A 91 8.51 -5.94 -10.38
N PHE A 92 7.33 -6.24 -9.86
CA PHE A 92 6.20 -6.64 -10.69
C PHE A 92 5.01 -5.75 -10.38
N ILE A 93 4.35 -5.24 -11.44
CA ILE A 93 3.13 -4.44 -11.31
C ILE A 93 1.96 -5.33 -11.69
N LEU A 94 1.13 -5.66 -10.68
CA LEU A 94 -0.04 -6.48 -10.86
C LEU A 94 -1.24 -5.57 -11.11
N ASP A 95 -1.82 -5.67 -12.30
CA ASP A 95 -3.01 -4.91 -12.65
C ASP A 95 -4.24 -5.64 -12.13
N ALA A 96 -4.86 -5.07 -11.11
CA ALA A 96 -6.09 -5.58 -10.51
C ALA A 96 -7.31 -4.74 -10.90
N SER A 97 -7.15 -3.85 -11.89
CA SER A 97 -8.27 -3.03 -12.36
C SER A 97 -9.40 -3.90 -12.94
N PRO A 98 -10.67 -3.50 -12.74
CA PRO A 98 -11.79 -4.21 -13.34
C PRO A 98 -11.70 -4.20 -14.87
N ASP A 99 -12.16 -5.29 -15.50
CA ASP A 99 -12.23 -5.36 -16.95
C ASP A 99 -13.20 -4.28 -17.48
N PRO A 100 -12.73 -3.31 -18.30
CA PRO A 100 -13.59 -2.27 -18.82
C PRO A 100 -14.68 -2.80 -19.78
N ASP A 101 -14.51 -3.98 -20.35
CA ASP A 101 -15.46 -4.57 -21.29
C ASP A 101 -16.61 -5.30 -20.58
N GLY A 102 -16.66 -5.22 -19.24
CA GLY A 102 -17.89 -5.46 -18.49
C GLY A 102 -18.47 -6.87 -18.56
N GLN A 103 -17.65 -7.90 -18.72
CA GLN A 103 -18.11 -9.28 -18.58
C GLN A 103 -18.31 -9.66 -17.10
N ASP A 104 -17.91 -8.79 -16.22
CA ASP A 104 -18.14 -8.98 -14.79
C ASP A 104 -19.59 -8.63 -14.46
N VAL A 105 -20.32 -9.64 -14.06
CA VAL A 105 -21.66 -9.45 -13.50
C VAL A 105 -21.52 -8.58 -12.25
N ALA A 106 -22.37 -7.56 -12.11
CA ALA A 106 -22.34 -6.68 -10.95
C ALA A 106 -22.30 -7.49 -9.65
N GLY A 107 -21.26 -7.27 -8.82
CA GLY A 107 -21.04 -7.99 -7.57
C GLY A 107 -20.11 -9.20 -7.67
N SER A 108 -19.48 -9.44 -8.83
CA SER A 108 -18.60 -10.61 -9.04
C SER A 108 -17.12 -10.35 -8.75
N PHE A 109 -16.77 -9.30 -8.02
CA PHE A 109 -15.39 -9.06 -7.63
C PHE A 109 -14.88 -10.23 -6.77
N ASP A 110 -13.83 -10.90 -7.24
CA ASP A 110 -13.26 -12.06 -6.57
C ASP A 110 -11.97 -11.69 -5.84
N LEU A 111 -12.08 -11.36 -4.57
CA LEU A 111 -10.92 -11.07 -3.73
C LEU A 111 -10.05 -12.32 -3.53
N SER A 112 -10.65 -13.51 -3.47
CA SER A 112 -9.89 -14.75 -3.33
C SER A 112 -8.98 -14.99 -4.53
N GLY A 113 -9.48 -14.74 -5.74
CA GLY A 113 -8.69 -14.81 -6.96
C GLY A 113 -7.55 -13.79 -6.98
N LEU A 114 -7.81 -12.58 -6.53
CA LEU A 114 -6.78 -11.55 -6.42
C LEU A 114 -5.70 -11.95 -5.42
N ILE A 115 -6.10 -12.45 -4.24
CA ILE A 115 -5.15 -12.91 -3.22
C ILE A 115 -4.25 -14.01 -3.78
N GLU A 116 -4.81 -14.97 -4.53
CA GLU A 116 -4.01 -16.03 -5.15
C GLU A 116 -3.05 -15.49 -6.22
N ARG A 117 -3.45 -14.49 -6.99
CA ARG A 117 -2.56 -13.82 -7.95
C ARG A 117 -1.42 -13.11 -7.25
N ILE A 118 -1.70 -12.42 -6.15
CA ILE A 118 -0.68 -11.75 -5.33
C ILE A 118 0.29 -12.78 -4.77
N ASN A 119 -0.22 -13.86 -4.18
CA ASN A 119 0.60 -14.92 -3.61
C ASN A 119 1.50 -15.57 -4.67
N TYR A 120 0.95 -15.84 -5.85
CA TYR A 120 1.74 -16.38 -6.95
C TYR A 120 2.89 -15.44 -7.34
N ALA A 121 2.59 -14.14 -7.47
CA ALA A 121 3.61 -13.15 -7.81
C ALA A 121 4.69 -13.03 -6.72
N ILE A 122 4.30 -13.04 -5.44
CA ILE A 122 5.25 -13.02 -4.33
C ILE A 122 6.22 -14.20 -4.42
N ARG A 123 5.72 -15.37 -4.68
CA ARG A 123 6.57 -16.58 -4.80
C ARG A 123 7.46 -16.54 -6.03
N LYS A 124 6.90 -16.15 -7.18
CA LYS A 124 7.62 -16.09 -8.44
C LYS A 124 8.78 -15.11 -8.40
N TYR A 125 8.56 -13.92 -7.86
CA TYR A 125 9.57 -12.86 -7.82
C TYR A 125 10.35 -12.83 -6.51
N LYS A 126 10.04 -13.71 -5.56
CA LYS A 126 10.64 -13.74 -4.21
C LYS A 126 10.47 -12.40 -3.51
N ALA A 127 9.30 -11.80 -3.65
CA ALA A 127 9.02 -10.47 -3.14
C ALA A 127 9.06 -10.42 -1.62
N LYS A 128 9.61 -9.33 -1.09
CA LYS A 128 9.64 -9.02 0.34
C LYS A 128 8.73 -7.86 0.69
N ARG A 129 8.47 -6.98 -0.28
CA ARG A 129 7.65 -5.78 -0.13
C ARG A 129 6.47 -5.82 -1.06
N VAL A 130 5.31 -5.48 -0.54
CA VAL A 130 4.08 -5.37 -1.34
C VAL A 130 3.44 -4.01 -1.09
N ALA A 131 2.96 -3.35 -2.13
CA ALA A 131 2.15 -2.16 -2.00
C ALA A 131 0.82 -2.39 -2.70
N ILE A 132 -0.28 -2.01 -2.05
CA ILE A 132 -1.64 -2.11 -2.59
C ILE A 132 -2.24 -0.71 -2.66
N ASP A 133 -2.52 -0.25 -3.86
CA ASP A 133 -3.08 1.08 -4.11
C ASP A 133 -4.38 0.93 -4.94
N SER A 134 -5.54 0.95 -4.29
CA SER A 134 -5.81 1.29 -2.91
C SER A 134 -6.85 0.34 -2.30
N ILE A 135 -6.87 0.29 -0.97
CA ILE A 135 -7.92 -0.43 -0.23
C ILE A 135 -9.29 0.23 -0.46
N THR A 136 -9.31 1.54 -0.69
CA THR A 136 -10.54 2.25 -1.07
C THR A 136 -11.18 1.61 -2.30
N ALA A 137 -10.39 1.27 -3.32
CA ALA A 137 -10.89 0.62 -4.52
C ALA A 137 -11.45 -0.78 -4.23
N VAL A 138 -10.82 -1.54 -3.33
CA VAL A 138 -11.37 -2.82 -2.87
C VAL A 138 -12.71 -2.61 -2.19
N SER A 139 -12.80 -1.62 -1.30
CA SER A 139 -14.03 -1.32 -0.56
C SER A 139 -15.19 -0.97 -1.47
N GLN A 140 -14.92 -0.30 -2.60
CA GLN A 140 -15.94 0.09 -3.58
C GLN A 140 -16.59 -1.10 -4.31
N GLN A 141 -15.97 -2.29 -4.25
CA GLN A 141 -16.50 -3.48 -4.92
C GLN A 141 -17.65 -4.14 -4.15
N TYR A 142 -17.91 -3.71 -2.93
CA TYR A 142 -18.89 -4.33 -2.04
C TYR A 142 -19.91 -3.29 -1.55
N ASP A 143 -21.20 -3.71 -1.48
CA ASP A 143 -22.28 -2.82 -1.07
C ASP A 143 -22.42 -2.71 0.46
N ALA A 144 -22.09 -3.77 1.18
CA ALA A 144 -22.29 -3.82 2.63
C ALA A 144 -20.98 -3.61 3.39
N VAL A 145 -21.00 -2.70 4.36
CA VAL A 145 -19.83 -2.33 5.17
C VAL A 145 -19.22 -3.56 5.89
N PHE A 146 -20.05 -4.46 6.42
CA PHE A 146 -19.53 -5.63 7.11
C PHE A 146 -18.81 -6.60 6.16
N VAL A 147 -19.25 -6.68 4.91
CA VAL A 147 -18.57 -7.48 3.86
C VAL A 147 -17.20 -6.88 3.56
N VAL A 148 -17.13 -5.56 3.39
CA VAL A 148 -15.87 -4.83 3.21
C VAL A 148 -14.91 -5.15 4.35
N ARG A 149 -15.36 -5.03 5.58
CA ARG A 149 -14.55 -5.28 6.78
C ARG A 149 -14.01 -6.71 6.81
N ARG A 150 -14.87 -7.69 6.53
CA ARG A 150 -14.48 -9.10 6.49
C ARG A 150 -13.44 -9.37 5.41
N GLU A 151 -13.65 -8.82 4.22
CA GLU A 151 -12.77 -9.08 3.08
C GLU A 151 -11.40 -8.40 3.25
N ILE A 152 -11.36 -7.18 3.78
CA ILE A 152 -10.09 -6.51 4.10
C ILE A 152 -9.35 -7.26 5.21
N PHE A 153 -10.06 -7.73 6.23
CA PHE A 153 -9.47 -8.55 7.29
C PHE A 153 -8.84 -9.82 6.72
N ARG A 154 -9.53 -10.51 5.79
CA ARG A 154 -8.99 -11.69 5.10
C ARG A 154 -7.71 -11.37 4.34
N LEU A 155 -7.71 -10.28 3.60
CA LEU A 155 -6.54 -9.85 2.83
C LEU A 155 -5.35 -9.61 3.75
N ILE A 156 -5.55 -8.85 4.82
CA ILE A 156 -4.49 -8.55 5.80
C ILE A 156 -3.97 -9.83 6.48
N ALA A 157 -4.88 -10.69 6.90
CA ALA A 157 -4.52 -11.97 7.54
C ALA A 157 -3.70 -12.85 6.59
N ARG A 158 -4.09 -12.90 5.32
CA ARG A 158 -3.38 -13.71 4.32
C ARG A 158 -1.97 -13.16 4.03
N LEU A 159 -1.83 -11.85 3.89
CA LEU A 159 -0.52 -11.23 3.67
C LEU A 159 0.41 -11.43 4.86
N LYS A 160 -0.12 -11.36 6.09
CA LYS A 160 0.63 -11.65 7.31
C LYS A 160 1.10 -13.10 7.33
N GLU A 161 0.23 -14.05 6.97
CA GLU A 161 0.57 -15.47 6.89
C GLU A 161 1.68 -15.72 5.86
N ILE A 162 1.64 -15.03 4.72
CA ILE A 162 2.67 -15.11 3.69
C ILE A 162 4.00 -14.53 4.20
N GLY A 163 3.95 -13.52 5.08
CA GLY A 163 5.12 -12.95 5.73
C GLY A 163 5.76 -11.75 5.03
N VAL A 164 5.09 -11.18 4.03
CA VAL A 164 5.57 -9.97 3.36
C VAL A 164 5.26 -8.72 4.18
N THR A 165 6.07 -7.68 4.02
CA THR A 165 5.80 -6.36 4.58
C THR A 165 5.01 -5.55 3.57
N THR A 166 3.81 -5.10 3.96
CA THR A 166 2.84 -4.52 3.04
C THR A 166 2.48 -3.09 3.43
N VAL A 167 2.40 -2.24 2.43
CA VAL A 167 1.82 -0.90 2.51
C VAL A 167 0.51 -0.92 1.75
N MET A 168 -0.57 -0.45 2.39
CA MET A 168 -1.88 -0.32 1.76
C MET A 168 -2.31 1.13 1.84
N THR A 169 -2.68 1.72 0.71
CA THR A 169 -3.16 3.10 0.71
C THR A 169 -4.67 3.15 0.89
N THR A 170 -5.14 4.18 1.56
CA THR A 170 -6.56 4.48 1.67
C THR A 170 -6.79 5.99 1.56
N GLU A 171 -7.91 6.36 0.94
CA GLU A 171 -8.25 7.76 0.74
C GLU A 171 -9.10 8.29 1.88
N ARG A 172 -8.74 9.49 2.37
CA ARG A 172 -9.57 10.29 3.25
C ARG A 172 -10.33 11.31 2.42
N ILE A 173 -11.52 11.66 2.88
CA ILE A 173 -12.30 12.73 2.28
C ILE A 173 -11.76 14.08 2.75
N ASP A 174 -11.52 14.22 4.05
CA ASP A 174 -11.06 15.46 4.69
C ASP A 174 -9.78 15.23 5.49
N GLU A 175 -8.91 16.26 5.60
CA GLU A 175 -7.64 16.18 6.33
C GLU A 175 -7.82 15.83 7.82
N TYR A 176 -8.91 16.23 8.44
CA TYR A 176 -9.18 16.01 9.86
C TYR A 176 -10.47 15.22 10.11
N GLY A 177 -11.02 14.60 9.07
CA GLY A 177 -12.17 13.73 9.17
C GLY A 177 -11.80 12.27 9.49
N PRO A 178 -12.68 11.32 9.16
CA PRO A 178 -12.38 9.90 9.31
C PRO A 178 -11.11 9.50 8.57
N ILE A 179 -10.35 8.54 9.13
CA ILE A 179 -9.05 8.14 8.61
C ILE A 179 -9.18 7.48 7.24
N ALA A 180 -10.23 6.71 7.03
CA ALA A 180 -10.52 6.05 5.77
C ALA A 180 -11.92 6.44 5.30
N ARG A 181 -12.08 6.49 3.97
CA ARG A 181 -13.34 6.91 3.34
C ARG A 181 -14.55 6.14 3.84
N TYR A 182 -14.41 4.83 4.01
CA TYR A 182 -15.47 3.94 4.47
C TYR A 182 -15.44 3.69 5.97
N GLY A 183 -14.43 4.20 6.67
CA GLY A 183 -14.33 4.14 8.14
C GLY A 183 -14.05 2.78 8.74
N VAL A 184 -13.82 1.75 7.92
CA VAL A 184 -13.67 0.37 8.40
C VAL A 184 -12.23 -0.13 8.35
N GLU A 185 -11.42 0.39 7.43
CA GLU A 185 -10.06 -0.09 7.19
C GLU A 185 -9.17 0.11 8.42
N GLU A 186 -9.36 1.22 9.14
CA GLU A 186 -8.58 1.52 10.35
C GLU A 186 -8.81 0.53 11.48
N PHE A 187 -9.99 -0.10 11.53
CA PHE A 187 -10.34 -1.05 12.59
C PHE A 187 -9.72 -2.43 12.36
N VAL A 188 -9.35 -2.75 11.14
CA VAL A 188 -8.76 -4.05 10.80
C VAL A 188 -7.24 -4.00 10.69
N SER A 189 -6.65 -2.83 10.67
CA SER A 189 -5.19 -2.64 10.62
C SER A 189 -4.63 -2.24 11.98
N ASP A 190 -3.55 -2.90 12.40
CA ASP A 190 -2.81 -2.56 13.62
C ASP A 190 -1.80 -1.42 13.40
N ASN A 191 -1.58 -1.03 12.16
CA ASN A 191 -0.57 -0.05 11.79
C ASN A 191 -1.20 0.98 10.86
N VAL A 192 -1.25 2.22 11.32
CA VAL A 192 -1.85 3.33 10.57
C VAL A 192 -0.95 4.55 10.61
N VAL A 193 -0.60 5.04 9.42
CA VAL A 193 0.16 6.26 9.21
C VAL A 193 -0.70 7.20 8.38
N ILE A 194 -0.74 8.48 8.77
CA ILE A 194 -1.48 9.51 8.04
C ILE A 194 -0.50 10.43 7.33
N LEU A 195 -0.71 10.61 6.04
CA LEU A 195 -0.02 11.63 5.25
C LEU A 195 -0.94 12.83 5.13
N ARG A 196 -0.44 14.01 5.49
CA ARG A 196 -1.19 15.27 5.43
C ARG A 196 -0.52 16.25 4.50
N ASN A 197 -1.32 17.06 3.85
CA ASN A 197 -0.87 18.23 3.10
C ASN A 197 -1.50 19.44 3.77
N VAL A 198 -0.75 20.07 4.67
CA VAL A 198 -1.24 21.14 5.54
C VAL A 198 -0.81 22.49 4.99
N LEU A 199 -1.72 23.46 5.01
CA LEU A 199 -1.42 24.85 4.66
C LEU A 199 -0.91 25.58 5.90
N GLU A 200 0.37 26.02 5.88
CA GLU A 200 0.95 26.92 6.88
C GLU A 200 1.23 28.27 6.24
N GLY A 201 0.38 29.28 6.54
CA GLY A 201 0.45 30.56 5.85
C GLY A 201 0.17 30.38 4.36
N GLU A 202 1.11 30.76 3.49
CA GLU A 202 0.99 30.60 2.04
C GLU A 202 1.69 29.34 1.50
N ARG A 203 2.32 28.54 2.38
CA ARG A 203 3.05 27.34 1.99
C ARG A 203 2.30 26.07 2.36
N ARG A 204 2.28 25.12 1.43
CA ARG A 204 1.82 23.77 1.71
C ARG A 204 2.97 22.93 2.24
N ARG A 205 2.70 22.20 3.31
CA ARG A 205 3.66 21.32 3.96
C ARG A 205 3.11 19.90 4.04
N ARG A 206 3.90 18.94 3.60
CA ARG A 206 3.57 17.52 3.78
C ARG A 206 4.07 17.06 5.14
N THR A 207 3.19 16.43 5.91
CA THR A 207 3.49 15.91 7.24
C THR A 207 3.07 14.45 7.35
N VAL A 208 3.71 13.75 8.28
CA VAL A 208 3.44 12.36 8.59
C VAL A 208 3.01 12.26 10.05
N GLU A 209 1.90 11.59 10.30
CA GLU A 209 1.43 11.31 11.65
C GLU A 209 1.28 9.81 11.84
N ILE A 210 1.85 9.28 12.91
CA ILE A 210 1.73 7.87 13.24
C ILE A 210 0.63 7.72 14.28
N LEU A 211 -0.47 7.06 13.91
CA LEU A 211 -1.55 6.79 14.84
C LEU A 211 -1.27 5.55 15.69
N LYS A 212 -0.80 4.49 15.04
CA LYS A 212 -0.41 3.26 15.72
C LYS A 212 0.58 2.50 14.85
N LEU A 213 1.53 1.85 15.48
CA LEU A 213 2.55 1.07 14.81
C LEU A 213 2.98 -0.06 15.75
N ARG A 214 2.54 -1.27 15.42
CA ARG A 214 2.72 -2.45 16.27
C ARG A 214 3.37 -3.60 15.53
#